data_261bb581c907481e69b8ad7125920ce0
#
_entry.id   261bb581c907481e69b8ad7125920ce0
#
_cell.length_a   1.000
_cell.length_b   1.000
_cell.length_c   1.000
_cell.angle_alpha   90.00
_cell.angle_beta   90.00
_cell.angle_gamma   90.00
#
_symmetry.space_group_name_H-M   'P 1'
#
loop_
_entity.id
_entity.type
_entity.pdbx_description
1 polymer ?
#
loop_
_entity_poly.entity_id
_entity_poly.type
_entity_poly.pdbx_seq_one_letter_code
_entity_poly.pdbx_strand_id
1 'polypeptide(L)'
;VDLHVDQSADLNAFFLPDVARAVLRKKFRGKVVVDHCVNLALQPEAVARETIALCAEAGISFVTLPTPMMYLMDRQPGRTPRWRGVTLAHEIRAAGIPIALGGDNCRDAWYPYGDHDMVDIFRRGVHTFQLDHPIAQTPAMVGPIPAEIIGEKQAGLIAAGREARLILFRARSINEVMSRPQSDRIVLNCGRRVTDRLPDYSELDT
;
A
#
# COMPACT_ATOMS: atom_id res chain seq x y z
N VAL A 1 -10.13 -2.45 -13.37
CA VAL A 1 -11.14 -2.19 -12.33
C VAL A 1 -10.44 -2.09 -11.01
N ASP A 2 -10.75 -1.08 -10.23
CA ASP A 2 -10.27 -0.88 -8.87
C ASP A 2 -11.47 -0.90 -7.92
N LEU A 3 -11.38 -1.68 -6.84
CA LEU A 3 -12.49 -1.94 -5.94
C LEU A 3 -12.07 -1.75 -4.48
N HIS A 4 -12.77 -0.87 -3.81
CA HIS A 4 -12.71 -0.70 -2.37
C HIS A 4 -13.48 -1.83 -1.68
N VAL A 5 -12.81 -2.74 -0.98
CA VAL A 5 -13.41 -3.99 -0.49
C VAL A 5 -13.09 -4.23 0.99
N ASP A 6 -14.12 -4.65 1.73
CA ASP A 6 -14.00 -5.22 3.07
C ASP A 6 -13.29 -4.32 4.10
N GLN A 7 -13.58 -3.02 4.07
CA GLN A 7 -13.11 -2.04 5.05
C GLN A 7 -14.02 -2.03 6.30
N SER A 8 -14.17 -3.17 6.94
CA SER A 8 -15.07 -3.33 8.09
C SER A 8 -14.54 -4.35 9.09
N ALA A 9 -14.90 -4.16 10.37
CA ALA A 9 -14.70 -5.17 11.42
C ALA A 9 -15.88 -6.15 11.53
N ASP A 10 -16.97 -5.94 10.81
CA ASP A 10 -18.09 -6.87 10.76
C ASP A 10 -17.71 -8.10 9.92
N LEU A 11 -17.61 -9.25 10.57
CA LEU A 11 -17.24 -10.51 9.91
C LEU A 11 -18.21 -10.92 8.79
N ASN A 12 -19.44 -10.42 8.80
CA ASN A 12 -20.42 -10.67 7.74
C ASN A 12 -20.23 -9.74 6.52
N ALA A 13 -19.52 -8.63 6.67
CA ALA A 13 -19.19 -7.72 5.59
C ALA A 13 -17.88 -8.17 4.91
N PHE A 14 -17.89 -9.39 4.35
CA PHE A 14 -16.73 -10.03 3.72
C PHE A 14 -17.08 -10.48 2.30
N PHE A 15 -16.76 -9.63 1.33
CA PHE A 15 -17.15 -9.77 -0.08
C PHE A 15 -15.99 -10.11 -1.02
N LEU A 16 -14.76 -10.09 -0.54
CA LEU A 16 -13.58 -10.41 -1.35
C LEU A 16 -13.69 -11.77 -2.07
N PRO A 17 -14.19 -12.87 -1.45
CA PRO A 17 -14.41 -14.12 -2.15
C PRO A 17 -15.41 -14.00 -3.30
N ASP A 18 -16.44 -13.16 -3.16
CA ASP A 18 -17.47 -12.98 -4.20
C ASP A 18 -16.92 -12.18 -5.38
N VAL A 19 -16.06 -11.20 -5.11
CA VAL A 19 -15.30 -10.49 -6.16
C VAL A 19 -14.48 -11.50 -6.96
N ALA A 20 -13.69 -12.34 -6.31
CA ALA A 20 -12.84 -13.32 -6.97
C ALA A 20 -13.66 -14.33 -7.79
N ARG A 21 -14.75 -14.87 -7.21
CA ARG A 21 -15.68 -15.77 -7.93
C ARG A 21 -16.33 -15.08 -9.13
N ALA A 22 -16.65 -13.79 -9.01
CA ALA A 22 -17.25 -13.03 -10.13
C ALA A 22 -16.25 -12.86 -11.27
N VAL A 23 -14.98 -12.54 -10.98
CA VAL A 23 -13.90 -12.45 -11.96
C VAL A 23 -13.76 -13.76 -12.73
N LEU A 24 -13.66 -14.87 -12.02
CA LEU A 24 -13.52 -16.22 -12.61
C LEU A 24 -14.74 -16.61 -13.43
N ARG A 25 -15.95 -16.48 -12.87
CA ARG A 25 -17.21 -16.82 -13.54
C ARG A 25 -17.43 -16.02 -14.83
N LYS A 26 -17.08 -14.74 -14.81
CA LYS A 26 -17.21 -13.85 -15.97
C LYS A 26 -16.04 -13.95 -16.93
N LYS A 27 -14.99 -14.71 -16.58
CA LYS A 27 -13.74 -14.79 -17.35
C LYS A 27 -13.22 -13.39 -17.70
N PHE A 28 -13.27 -12.50 -16.73
CA PHE A 28 -12.89 -11.10 -16.93
C PHE A 28 -11.40 -11.01 -17.26
N ARG A 29 -11.06 -10.36 -18.37
CA ARG A 29 -9.68 -10.30 -18.89
C ARG A 29 -8.93 -9.03 -18.52
N GLY A 30 -9.62 -8.06 -17.91
CA GLY A 30 -9.02 -6.83 -17.44
C GLY A 30 -8.31 -7.02 -16.11
N LYS A 31 -7.45 -6.10 -15.77
CA LYS A 31 -6.85 -6.07 -14.43
C LYS A 31 -7.90 -5.76 -13.38
N VAL A 32 -7.85 -6.48 -12.27
CA VAL A 32 -8.66 -6.22 -11.08
C VAL A 32 -7.73 -5.96 -9.91
N VAL A 33 -7.96 -4.84 -9.27
CA VAL A 33 -7.26 -4.41 -8.07
C VAL A 33 -8.27 -4.32 -6.95
N VAL A 34 -7.92 -4.76 -5.78
CA VAL A 34 -8.70 -4.58 -4.55
C VAL A 34 -7.86 -3.86 -3.52
N ASP A 35 -8.47 -2.92 -2.84
CA ASP A 35 -7.80 -2.21 -1.76
C ASP A 35 -8.43 -2.50 -0.38
N HIS A 36 -7.78 -2.02 0.68
CA HIS A 36 -8.11 -2.27 2.08
C HIS A 36 -8.07 -3.74 2.47
N CYS A 37 -9.10 -4.51 2.18
CA CYS A 37 -9.26 -5.93 2.50
C CYS A 37 -8.88 -6.26 3.96
N VAL A 38 -9.20 -5.36 4.89
CA VAL A 38 -8.79 -5.48 6.30
C VAL A 38 -9.57 -6.55 7.05
N ASN A 39 -10.79 -6.85 6.60
CA ASN A 39 -11.62 -7.91 7.16
C ASN A 39 -10.98 -9.30 7.00
N LEU A 40 -10.18 -9.49 5.95
CA LEU A 40 -9.46 -10.74 5.70
C LEU A 40 -8.63 -11.19 6.92
N ALA A 41 -8.03 -10.23 7.65
CA ALA A 41 -7.25 -10.52 8.85
C ALA A 41 -8.08 -10.92 10.08
N LEU A 42 -9.39 -10.74 10.01
CA LEU A 42 -10.33 -11.13 11.08
C LEU A 42 -11.00 -12.47 10.81
N GLN A 43 -10.88 -12.99 9.60
CA GLN A 43 -11.48 -14.26 9.21
C GLN A 43 -10.72 -15.44 9.85
N PRO A 44 -11.40 -16.59 10.08
CA PRO A 44 -10.71 -17.82 10.44
C PRO A 44 -9.60 -18.15 9.42
N GLU A 45 -8.47 -18.65 9.89
CA GLU A 45 -7.27 -18.91 9.06
C GLU A 45 -7.58 -19.74 7.80
N ALA A 46 -8.43 -20.74 7.90
CA ALA A 46 -8.83 -21.55 6.74
C ALA A 46 -9.56 -20.72 5.70
N VAL A 47 -10.50 -19.87 6.11
CA VAL A 47 -11.27 -18.97 5.23
C VAL A 47 -10.35 -17.95 4.56
N ALA A 48 -9.44 -17.35 5.32
CA ALA A 48 -8.47 -16.39 4.79
C ALA A 48 -7.57 -17.05 3.74
N ARG A 49 -7.04 -18.23 4.02
CA ARG A 49 -6.19 -18.98 3.09
C ARG A 49 -6.92 -19.37 1.80
N GLU A 50 -8.14 -19.87 1.91
CA GLU A 50 -8.97 -20.22 0.75
C GLU A 50 -9.29 -18.98 -0.10
N THR A 51 -9.59 -17.85 0.55
CA THR A 51 -9.86 -16.59 -0.15
C THR A 51 -8.63 -16.07 -0.89
N ILE A 52 -7.44 -16.12 -0.27
CA ILE A 52 -6.18 -15.72 -0.90
C ILE A 52 -5.90 -16.62 -2.13
N ALA A 53 -6.08 -17.94 -2.01
CA ALA A 53 -5.91 -18.87 -3.12
C ALA A 53 -6.87 -18.54 -4.29
N LEU A 54 -8.13 -18.23 -3.97
CA LEU A 54 -9.13 -17.84 -4.96
C LEU A 54 -8.77 -16.51 -5.65
N CYS A 55 -8.24 -15.54 -4.92
CA CYS A 55 -7.75 -14.28 -5.49
C CYS A 55 -6.53 -14.50 -6.41
N ALA A 56 -5.63 -15.42 -6.05
CA ALA A 56 -4.50 -15.79 -6.90
C ALA A 56 -4.98 -16.42 -8.22
N GLU A 57 -5.94 -17.35 -8.17
CA GLU A 57 -6.55 -17.95 -9.36
C GLU A 57 -7.25 -16.91 -10.24
N ALA A 58 -7.93 -15.94 -9.61
CA ALA A 58 -8.62 -14.86 -10.32
C ALA A 58 -7.67 -13.79 -10.88
N GLY A 59 -6.38 -13.81 -10.57
CA GLY A 59 -5.40 -12.82 -11.03
C GLY A 59 -5.65 -11.42 -10.43
N ILE A 60 -6.17 -11.35 -9.21
CA ILE A 60 -6.44 -10.10 -8.50
C ILE A 60 -5.13 -9.59 -7.89
N SER A 61 -4.91 -8.27 -7.97
CA SER A 61 -3.82 -7.57 -7.29
C SER A 61 -4.35 -6.79 -6.08
N PHE A 62 -3.49 -6.53 -5.10
CA PHE A 62 -3.88 -5.84 -3.87
C PHE A 62 -3.15 -4.50 -3.72
N VAL A 63 -3.83 -3.53 -3.08
CA VAL A 63 -3.21 -2.35 -2.50
C VAL A 63 -3.55 -2.32 -1.01
N THR A 64 -2.54 -2.31 -0.15
CA THR A 64 -2.74 -2.14 1.29
C THR A 64 -2.41 -0.72 1.73
N LEU A 65 -3.20 -0.20 2.65
CA LEU A 65 -3.29 1.21 3.02
C LEU A 65 -3.09 1.39 4.54
N PRO A 66 -1.90 1.01 5.07
CA PRO A 66 -1.73 0.83 6.51
C PRO A 66 -1.94 2.11 7.31
N THR A 67 -1.56 3.26 6.76
CA THR A 67 -1.53 4.51 7.53
C THR A 67 -2.92 4.98 7.95
N PRO A 68 -3.88 5.22 7.04
CA PRO A 68 -5.23 5.62 7.45
C PRO A 68 -5.97 4.49 8.13
N MET A 69 -5.74 3.23 7.74
CA MET A 69 -6.43 2.11 8.38
C MET A 69 -6.08 1.97 9.86
N MET A 70 -4.82 2.08 10.23
CA MET A 70 -4.41 2.08 11.63
C MET A 70 -4.97 3.25 12.44
N TYR A 71 -5.29 4.36 11.79
CA TYR A 71 -5.91 5.50 12.42
C TYR A 71 -7.42 5.33 12.59
N LEU A 72 -8.10 4.81 11.56
CA LEU A 72 -9.56 4.73 11.50
C LEU A 72 -10.13 3.52 12.23
N MET A 73 -9.48 2.35 12.11
CA MET A 73 -10.06 1.11 12.60
C MET A 73 -10.02 1.02 14.12
N ASP A 74 -11.14 0.55 14.69
CA ASP A 74 -11.35 0.40 16.14
C ASP A 74 -11.12 1.69 16.95
N ARG A 75 -11.28 2.85 16.30
CA ARG A 75 -11.07 4.15 16.92
C ARG A 75 -12.26 4.55 17.80
N GLN A 76 -11.99 4.78 19.07
CA GLN A 76 -12.96 5.28 20.05
C GLN A 76 -12.32 6.31 20.96
N PRO A 77 -13.01 7.41 21.31
CA PRO A 77 -12.50 8.37 22.26
C PRO A 77 -12.12 7.74 23.61
N GLY A 78 -10.94 8.07 24.13
CA GLY A 78 -10.48 7.60 25.44
C GLY A 78 -10.09 6.10 25.51
N ARG A 79 -10.07 5.38 24.39
CA ARG A 79 -9.70 3.97 24.33
C ARG A 79 -8.60 3.71 23.29
N THR A 80 -7.59 2.94 23.68
CA THR A 80 -6.57 2.47 22.74
C THR A 80 -7.18 1.41 21.81
N PRO A 81 -7.03 1.54 20.47
CA PRO A 81 -7.50 0.53 19.54
C PRO A 81 -6.85 -0.83 19.81
N ARG A 82 -7.66 -1.89 19.83
CA ARG A 82 -7.19 -3.27 19.99
C ARG A 82 -6.97 -3.97 18.65
N TRP A 83 -7.64 -3.49 17.62
CA TRP A 83 -7.47 -3.94 16.24
C TRP A 83 -7.05 -2.77 15.37
N ARG A 84 -6.07 -2.98 14.49
CA ARG A 84 -5.44 -1.89 13.75
C ARG A 84 -5.82 -1.83 12.26
N GLY A 85 -6.69 -2.74 11.79
CA GLY A 85 -7.23 -2.68 10.45
C GLY A 85 -6.21 -2.88 9.34
N VAL A 86 -5.32 -3.86 9.47
CA VAL A 86 -4.34 -4.20 8.44
C VAL A 86 -4.66 -5.57 7.84
N THR A 87 -4.41 -5.73 6.54
CA THR A 87 -4.64 -6.99 5.83
C THR A 87 -3.50 -8.00 6.03
N LEU A 88 -3.63 -9.20 5.46
CA LEU A 88 -2.65 -10.30 5.55
C LEU A 88 -1.56 -10.17 4.47
N ALA A 89 -0.69 -9.16 4.58
CA ALA A 89 0.28 -8.83 3.54
C ALA A 89 1.31 -9.93 3.27
N HIS A 90 1.75 -10.67 4.27
CA HIS A 90 2.72 -11.76 4.11
C HIS A 90 2.10 -12.94 3.38
N GLU A 91 0.89 -13.33 3.74
CA GLU A 91 0.15 -14.45 3.17
C GLU A 91 -0.20 -14.18 1.70
N ILE A 92 -0.63 -12.96 1.40
CA ILE A 92 -0.90 -12.51 0.02
C ILE A 92 0.38 -12.57 -0.81
N ARG A 93 1.51 -12.07 -0.31
CA ARG A 93 2.80 -12.16 -1.00
C ARG A 93 3.27 -13.61 -1.17
N ALA A 94 3.12 -14.44 -0.15
CA ALA A 94 3.49 -15.87 -0.21
C ALA A 94 2.69 -16.65 -1.26
N ALA A 95 1.46 -16.22 -1.54
CA ALA A 95 0.63 -16.75 -2.63
C ALA A 95 1.03 -16.23 -4.02
N GLY A 96 2.09 -15.41 -4.13
CA GLY A 96 2.56 -14.84 -5.41
C GLY A 96 1.67 -13.71 -5.94
N ILE A 97 0.77 -13.17 -5.14
CA ILE A 97 -0.13 -12.10 -5.54
C ILE A 97 0.60 -10.75 -5.46
N PRO A 98 0.53 -9.90 -6.50
CA PRO A 98 1.04 -8.55 -6.43
C PRO A 98 0.31 -7.74 -5.36
N ILE A 99 1.05 -7.19 -4.39
CA ILE A 99 0.52 -6.30 -3.36
C ILE A 99 1.38 -5.06 -3.24
N ALA A 100 0.77 -3.89 -3.41
CA ALA A 100 1.40 -2.60 -3.27
C ALA A 100 1.06 -1.95 -1.92
N LEU A 101 1.90 -1.01 -1.50
CA LEU A 101 1.62 -0.07 -0.41
C LEU A 101 1.08 1.23 -1.00
N GLY A 102 0.00 1.75 -0.45
CA GLY A 102 -0.61 3.01 -0.83
C GLY A 102 -0.80 3.97 0.35
N GLY A 103 -1.02 5.24 0.04
CA GLY A 103 -1.21 6.30 1.03
C GLY A 103 -2.64 6.49 1.47
N ASP A 104 -3.59 6.36 0.56
CA ASP A 104 -5.02 6.59 0.76
C ASP A 104 -5.30 8.04 1.22
N ASN A 105 -6.20 8.25 2.16
CA ASN A 105 -6.61 9.55 2.68
C ASN A 105 -5.42 10.42 3.15
N CYS A 106 -5.50 11.70 2.88
CA CYS A 106 -4.48 12.67 3.25
C CYS A 106 -5.11 14.04 3.47
N ARG A 107 -5.01 14.57 4.69
CA ARG A 107 -5.52 15.90 5.08
C ARG A 107 -6.99 16.09 4.76
N ASP A 108 -7.79 15.08 5.04
CA ASP A 108 -9.24 15.08 4.80
C ASP A 108 -10.01 14.70 6.08
N ALA A 109 -11.33 14.56 5.94
CA ALA A 109 -12.22 14.25 7.07
C ALA A 109 -11.97 12.87 7.69
N TRP A 110 -11.40 11.94 6.96
CA TRP A 110 -11.12 10.58 7.40
C TRP A 110 -9.74 10.44 8.02
N TYR A 111 -8.72 11.08 7.41
CA TYR A 111 -7.36 11.07 7.90
C TYR A 111 -6.74 12.48 7.80
N PRO A 112 -6.73 13.25 8.90
CA PRO A 112 -6.31 14.65 8.89
C PRO A 112 -4.79 14.85 8.78
N TYR A 113 -4.04 13.79 8.62
CA TYR A 113 -2.58 13.78 8.51
C TYR A 113 -2.12 13.31 7.13
N GLY A 114 -0.81 13.06 7.00
CA GLY A 114 -0.20 12.59 5.76
C GLY A 114 0.27 13.71 4.85
N ASP A 115 0.98 13.34 3.82
CA ASP A 115 1.62 14.28 2.89
C ASP A 115 1.89 13.65 1.51
N HIS A 116 1.16 12.61 1.13
CA HIS A 116 1.38 11.82 -0.09
C HIS A 116 2.85 11.35 -0.27
N ASP A 117 3.62 11.33 0.80
CA ASP A 117 5.02 10.93 0.80
C ASP A 117 5.16 9.40 0.84
N MET A 118 5.48 8.81 -0.30
CA MET A 118 5.64 7.36 -0.41
C MET A 118 6.82 6.79 0.37
N VAL A 119 7.81 7.61 0.76
CA VAL A 119 8.88 7.18 1.67
C VAL A 119 8.35 6.99 3.09
N ASP A 120 7.47 7.89 3.55
CA ASP A 120 6.81 7.74 4.85
C ASP A 120 5.86 6.53 4.86
N ILE A 121 5.05 6.37 3.80
CA ILE A 121 4.17 5.20 3.63
C ILE A 121 4.97 3.89 3.63
N PHE A 122 6.09 3.84 2.90
CA PHE A 122 6.98 2.68 2.88
C PHE A 122 7.51 2.33 4.27
N ARG A 123 8.04 3.32 5.00
CA ARG A 123 8.55 3.12 6.36
C ARG A 123 7.45 2.60 7.31
N ARG A 124 6.27 3.22 7.28
CA ARG A 124 5.12 2.80 8.08
C ARG A 124 4.65 1.41 7.70
N GLY A 125 4.58 1.10 6.42
CA GLY A 125 4.24 -0.24 5.93
C GLY A 125 5.21 -1.30 6.41
N VAL A 126 6.52 -1.05 6.32
CA VAL A 126 7.54 -1.98 6.85
C VAL A 126 7.35 -2.25 8.33
N HIS A 127 7.15 -1.21 9.14
CA HIS A 127 6.95 -1.38 10.59
C HIS A 127 5.63 -2.08 10.91
N THR A 128 4.56 -1.72 10.21
CA THR A 128 3.22 -2.24 10.48
C THR A 128 3.10 -3.72 10.17
N PHE A 129 3.65 -4.13 9.04
CA PHE A 129 3.57 -5.51 8.55
C PHE A 129 4.82 -6.32 8.85
N GLN A 130 5.84 -5.76 9.52
CA GLN A 130 7.13 -6.43 9.80
C GLN A 130 7.77 -6.98 8.50
N LEU A 131 7.82 -6.13 7.45
CA LEU A 131 8.34 -6.50 6.12
C LEU A 131 9.87 -6.37 6.00
N ASP A 132 10.59 -6.47 7.10
CA ASP A 132 12.03 -6.28 7.19
C ASP A 132 12.84 -7.58 6.99
N HIS A 133 12.18 -8.72 6.83
CA HIS A 133 12.83 -10.02 6.62
C HIS A 133 12.28 -10.78 5.39
N PRO A 134 12.91 -10.66 4.20
CA PRO A 134 14.04 -9.81 3.83
C PRO A 134 13.60 -8.42 3.34
N ILE A 135 14.16 -7.39 3.94
CA ILE A 135 13.82 -6.01 3.57
C ILE A 135 14.18 -5.65 2.12
N ALA A 136 15.15 -6.32 1.52
CA ALA A 136 15.62 -6.04 0.16
C ALA A 136 14.51 -6.20 -0.92
N GLN A 137 13.47 -7.00 -0.66
CA GLN A 137 12.35 -7.21 -1.57
C GLN A 137 11.20 -6.22 -1.36
N THR A 138 11.16 -5.56 -0.23
CA THR A 138 10.05 -4.71 0.18
C THR A 138 9.93 -3.39 -0.62
N PRO A 139 11.01 -2.74 -1.07
CA PRO A 139 10.91 -1.57 -1.94
C PRO A 139 10.12 -1.81 -3.23
N ALA A 140 10.00 -3.06 -3.68
CA ALA A 140 9.16 -3.42 -4.83
C ALA A 140 7.69 -3.05 -4.63
N MET A 141 7.20 -3.02 -3.39
CA MET A 141 5.81 -2.69 -3.05
C MET A 141 5.46 -1.21 -3.24
N VAL A 142 6.46 -0.34 -3.43
CA VAL A 142 6.27 1.10 -3.72
C VAL A 142 6.91 1.51 -5.05
N GLY A 143 7.40 0.57 -5.82
CA GLY A 143 8.07 0.79 -7.10
C GLY A 143 7.50 -0.07 -8.23
N PRO A 144 8.14 -1.20 -8.60
CA PRO A 144 7.72 -2.00 -9.75
C PRO A 144 6.34 -2.67 -9.58
N ILE A 145 5.94 -3.08 -8.39
CA ILE A 145 4.63 -3.72 -8.17
C ILE A 145 3.47 -2.75 -8.46
N PRO A 146 3.38 -1.55 -7.87
CA PRO A 146 2.32 -0.62 -8.24
C PRO A 146 2.38 -0.21 -9.70
N ALA A 147 3.57 -0.05 -10.29
CA ALA A 147 3.72 0.22 -11.71
C ALA A 147 3.12 -0.90 -12.59
N GLU A 148 3.36 -2.15 -12.24
CA GLU A 148 2.76 -3.30 -12.90
C GLU A 148 1.23 -3.32 -12.74
N ILE A 149 0.73 -3.07 -11.52
CA ILE A 149 -0.70 -3.03 -11.22
C ILE A 149 -1.43 -2.04 -12.13
N ILE A 150 -0.90 -0.81 -12.27
CA ILE A 150 -1.52 0.21 -13.12
C ILE A 150 -1.18 0.09 -14.61
N GLY A 151 -0.29 -0.84 -14.98
CA GLY A 151 0.08 -1.08 -16.38
C GLY A 151 1.25 -0.24 -16.89
N GLU A 152 1.94 0.52 -16.04
CA GLU A 152 3.08 1.36 -16.36
C GLU A 152 4.40 0.57 -16.34
N LYS A 153 4.61 -0.28 -17.35
CA LYS A 153 5.76 -1.20 -17.42
C LYS A 153 7.14 -0.52 -17.43
N GLN A 154 7.18 0.79 -17.67
CA GLN A 154 8.43 1.58 -17.72
C GLN A 154 8.76 2.26 -16.39
N ALA A 155 7.85 2.28 -15.44
CA ALA A 155 8.02 2.93 -14.14
C ALA A 155 8.50 1.96 -13.04
N GLY A 156 8.95 2.51 -11.92
CA GLY A 156 9.28 1.76 -10.71
C GLY A 156 10.59 0.96 -10.73
N LEU A 157 11.38 1.05 -11.81
CA LEU A 157 12.64 0.32 -11.98
C LEU A 157 13.79 1.26 -12.31
N ILE A 158 14.93 1.03 -11.66
CA ILE A 158 16.21 1.68 -11.98
C ILE A 158 16.96 0.79 -12.98
N ALA A 159 17.04 1.21 -14.22
CA ALA A 159 17.75 0.49 -15.28
C ALA A 159 18.27 1.44 -16.37
N ALA A 160 19.30 1.03 -17.08
CA ALA A 160 19.80 1.77 -18.22
C ALA A 160 18.72 1.97 -19.29
N GLY A 161 18.60 3.18 -19.83
CA GLY A 161 17.59 3.53 -20.84
C GLY A 161 16.21 3.88 -20.24
N ARG A 162 16.04 3.83 -18.92
CA ARG A 162 14.82 4.29 -18.24
C ARG A 162 14.92 5.76 -17.86
N GLU A 163 13.77 6.41 -17.73
CA GLU A 163 13.72 7.77 -17.18
C GLU A 163 14.26 7.78 -15.74
N ALA A 164 15.09 8.77 -15.45
CA ALA A 164 15.63 8.97 -14.10
C ALA A 164 14.57 9.58 -13.18
N ARG A 165 13.68 8.74 -12.67
CA ARG A 165 12.73 9.03 -11.58
C ARG A 165 13.25 8.34 -10.33
N LEU A 166 14.00 9.09 -9.52
CA LEU A 166 14.83 8.54 -8.45
C LEU A 166 14.69 9.36 -7.17
N ILE A 167 14.83 8.69 -6.05
CA ILE A 167 15.06 9.34 -4.76
C ILE A 167 16.45 8.95 -4.27
N LEU A 168 17.30 9.94 -4.03
CA LEU A 168 18.64 9.75 -3.49
C LEU A 168 18.64 10.10 -2.00
N PHE A 169 19.08 9.16 -1.19
CA PHE A 169 19.13 9.30 0.26
C PHE A 169 20.56 9.50 0.75
N ARG A 170 20.74 10.24 1.83
CA ARG A 170 22.00 10.30 2.60
C ARG A 170 22.07 9.10 3.54
N ALA A 171 22.11 7.91 2.95
CA ALA A 171 22.13 6.65 3.66
C ALA A 171 23.04 5.66 2.93
N ARG A 172 23.74 4.80 3.66
CA ARG A 172 24.65 3.78 3.14
C ARG A 172 23.98 2.41 3.04
N SER A 173 22.85 2.25 3.72
CA SER A 173 22.09 1.01 3.77
C SER A 173 20.59 1.29 3.87
N ILE A 174 19.78 0.30 3.56
CA ILE A 174 18.32 0.39 3.72
C ILE A 174 17.93 0.63 5.19
N ASN A 175 18.68 0.09 6.16
CA ASN A 175 18.42 0.33 7.58
C ASN A 175 18.59 1.81 7.93
N GLU A 176 19.57 2.49 7.35
CA GLU A 176 19.76 3.93 7.55
C GLU A 176 18.61 4.74 6.89
N VAL A 177 18.11 4.28 5.73
CA VAL A 177 16.89 4.87 5.13
C VAL A 177 15.70 4.73 6.07
N MET A 178 15.54 3.59 6.71
CA MET A 178 14.43 3.32 7.62
C MET A 178 14.53 4.08 8.95
N SER A 179 15.75 4.42 9.39
CA SER A 179 15.99 5.01 10.71
C SER A 179 15.68 6.50 10.83
N ARG A 180 15.52 7.21 9.71
CA ARG A 180 15.31 8.67 9.70
C ARG A 180 14.12 9.06 8.84
N PRO A 181 13.53 10.26 9.04
CA PRO A 181 12.49 10.80 8.17
C PRO A 181 12.95 11.05 6.72
N GLN A 182 14.27 11.13 6.46
CA GLN A 182 14.84 11.38 5.12
C GLN A 182 14.35 12.68 4.46
N SER A 183 14.19 13.73 5.26
CA SER A 183 13.74 15.04 4.80
C SER A 183 14.78 15.76 3.90
N ASP A 184 16.06 15.35 3.98
CA ASP A 184 17.18 15.89 3.22
C ASP A 184 17.48 15.12 1.91
N ARG A 185 16.56 14.25 1.48
CA ARG A 185 16.64 13.49 0.24
C ARG A 185 16.63 14.39 -1.00
N ILE A 186 17.20 13.89 -2.10
CA ILE A 186 17.10 14.53 -3.42
C ILE A 186 16.13 13.73 -4.27
N VAL A 187 15.12 14.39 -4.82
CA VAL A 187 14.15 13.80 -5.74
C VAL A 187 14.50 14.22 -7.15
N LEU A 188 14.60 13.25 -8.04
CA LEU A 188 14.76 13.46 -9.48
C LEU A 188 13.48 13.01 -10.19
N ASN A 189 12.93 13.86 -11.05
CA ASN A 189 11.84 13.54 -11.94
C ASN A 189 12.28 13.79 -13.39
N CYS A 190 12.28 12.74 -14.20
CA CYS A 190 12.77 12.75 -15.58
C CYS A 190 14.18 13.38 -15.69
N GLY A 191 15.09 13.01 -14.77
CA GLY A 191 16.47 13.50 -14.72
C GLY A 191 16.66 14.91 -14.15
N ARG A 192 15.59 15.61 -13.81
CA ARG A 192 15.64 16.97 -13.23
C ARG A 192 15.40 16.90 -11.73
N ARG A 193 16.19 17.67 -10.97
CA ARG A 193 15.97 17.81 -9.53
C ARG A 193 14.66 18.55 -9.29
N VAL A 194 13.81 17.98 -8.46
CA VAL A 194 12.63 18.66 -7.93
C VAL A 194 13.11 19.65 -6.87
N THR A 195 12.82 20.93 -7.06
CA THR A 195 13.22 22.03 -6.17
C THR A 195 12.03 22.78 -5.60
N ASP A 196 10.82 22.33 -5.94
CA ASP A 196 9.60 22.94 -5.49
C ASP A 196 9.53 22.89 -3.97
N ARG A 197 9.14 24.00 -3.38
CA ARG A 197 8.86 24.08 -1.94
C ARG A 197 7.39 23.74 -1.71
N LEU A 198 7.13 23.09 -0.60
CA LEU A 198 5.75 22.94 -0.16
C LEU A 198 5.16 24.34 0.09
N PRO A 199 3.90 24.56 -0.29
CA PRO A 199 3.18 25.77 0.05
C PRO A 199 3.20 26.02 1.56
N ASP A 200 3.19 27.29 1.97
CA ASP A 200 3.05 27.64 3.37
C ASP A 200 1.62 27.36 3.83
N TYR A 201 1.46 26.89 5.03
CA TYR A 201 0.12 26.62 5.59
C TYR A 201 -0.76 27.87 5.66
N SER A 202 -0.16 29.04 5.80
CA SER A 202 -0.89 30.34 5.75
C SER A 202 -1.62 30.59 4.42
N GLU A 203 -1.24 29.93 3.35
CA GLU A 203 -1.96 30.00 2.07
C GLU A 203 -3.37 29.35 2.13
N LEU A 204 -3.64 28.56 3.16
CA LEU A 204 -4.94 27.94 3.42
C LEU A 204 -5.89 28.81 4.28
N ASP A 205 -5.40 29.95 4.80
CA ASP A 205 -6.16 30.81 5.69
C ASP A 205 -7.01 31.85 4.93
N THR A 206 -7.31 31.64 3.65
CA THR A 206 -8.07 32.54 2.78
C THR A 206 -9.56 32.21 2.72
#